data_a52032f9322037e027120b3490257764
#
_entry.id   a52032f9322037e027120b3490257764
#
_cell.length_a   1.000
_cell.length_b   1.000
_cell.length_c   1.000
_cell.angle_alpha   90.00
_cell.angle_beta   90.00
_cell.angle_gamma   90.00
#
_symmetry.space_group_name_H-M   'P 1'
#
loop_
_entity.id
_entity.type
_entity.pdbx_description
1 polymer ?
#
loop_
_entity_poly.entity_id
_entity_poly.type
_entity_poly.pdbx_seq_one_letter_code
_entity_poly.pdbx_strand_id
1 'polypeptide(L)'
;SWDNERTRWGEALKHRGLSLCALNCSGNPLAYKRDWQVTVETFQLAELLGVKKIVMMSGLPSGCPGDTTPVWITTSWPPETQNILQYQWYEVAIPKWEKLAHLAKDCGIEQIALENHAMQLVYNPETLLRLRKEIGPIIGMNLDPSHLFWMGGDPISAARVLGEANAIYHIHAKDSRSEQRMAEPNGMLDTKPIEAFRERAWNFVA
;
A
#
# COMPACT_ATOMS: atom_id res chain seq x y z
N SER A 1 -26.06 17.61 -7.02
CA SER A 1 -26.14 16.20 -6.60
C SER A 1 -24.92 15.46 -7.14
N TRP A 2 -24.56 14.36 -6.55
CA TRP A 2 -23.48 13.49 -7.00
C TRP A 2 -23.65 13.02 -8.45
N ASP A 3 -24.88 12.78 -8.89
CA ASP A 3 -25.18 12.39 -10.27
C ASP A 3 -24.81 13.46 -11.30
N ASN A 4 -25.04 14.73 -10.96
CA ASN A 4 -24.65 15.84 -11.85
C ASN A 4 -23.12 15.96 -11.97
N GLU A 5 -22.39 15.78 -10.85
CA GLU A 5 -20.93 15.80 -10.87
C GLU A 5 -20.37 14.61 -11.63
N ARG A 6 -20.90 13.42 -11.42
CA ARG A 6 -20.53 12.20 -12.16
C ARG A 6 -20.71 12.39 -13.67
N THR A 7 -21.85 12.89 -14.09
CA THR A 7 -22.15 13.16 -15.51
C THR A 7 -21.14 14.17 -16.07
N ARG A 8 -20.92 15.29 -15.37
CA ARG A 8 -19.97 16.33 -15.77
C ARG A 8 -18.53 15.80 -15.93
N TRP A 9 -18.06 15.02 -14.97
CA TRP A 9 -16.71 14.42 -15.05
C TRP A 9 -16.62 13.37 -16.17
N GLY A 10 -17.63 12.51 -16.30
CA GLY A 10 -17.69 11.50 -17.35
C GLY A 10 -17.66 12.11 -18.75
N GLU A 11 -18.44 13.16 -18.99
CA GLU A 11 -18.45 13.90 -20.27
C GLU A 11 -17.11 14.60 -20.53
N ALA A 12 -16.53 15.24 -19.49
CA ALA A 12 -15.25 15.93 -19.64
C ALA A 12 -14.10 14.98 -19.98
N LEU A 13 -14.07 13.79 -19.40
CA LEU A 13 -13.10 12.74 -19.72
C LEU A 13 -13.32 12.20 -21.13
N LYS A 14 -14.56 11.85 -21.46
CA LYS A 14 -14.92 11.32 -22.78
C LYS A 14 -14.57 12.31 -23.90
N HIS A 15 -14.87 13.59 -23.70
CA HIS A 15 -14.53 14.65 -24.68
C HIS A 15 -13.03 14.76 -24.94
N ARG A 16 -12.19 14.37 -23.95
CA ARG A 16 -10.73 14.39 -24.04
C ARG A 16 -10.11 13.03 -24.40
N GLY A 17 -10.92 12.01 -24.68
CA GLY A 17 -10.45 10.66 -24.93
C GLY A 17 -9.74 10.02 -23.73
N LEU A 18 -10.08 10.43 -22.50
CA LEU A 18 -9.49 9.95 -21.27
C LEU A 18 -10.43 8.99 -20.54
N SER A 19 -9.84 8.07 -19.79
CA SER A 19 -10.55 7.17 -18.87
C SER A 19 -9.87 7.15 -17.50
N LEU A 20 -10.64 6.88 -16.44
CA LEU A 20 -10.08 6.63 -15.11
C LEU A 20 -9.60 5.19 -15.03
N CYS A 21 -8.30 5.00 -14.85
CA CYS A 21 -7.70 3.67 -14.73
C CYS A 21 -7.74 3.13 -13.29
N ALA A 22 -7.74 4.00 -12.30
CA ALA A 22 -7.78 3.65 -10.87
C ALA A 22 -8.21 4.86 -10.02
N LEU A 23 -8.70 4.61 -8.82
CA LEU A 23 -8.77 5.60 -7.74
C LEU A 23 -7.67 5.32 -6.72
N ASN A 24 -7.15 6.38 -6.10
CA ASN A 24 -6.18 6.26 -5.00
C ASN A 24 -6.88 6.53 -3.67
N CYS A 25 -6.57 5.70 -2.67
CA CYS A 25 -7.03 5.86 -1.29
C CYS A 25 -5.85 5.63 -0.33
N SER A 26 -5.23 6.69 0.12
CA SER A 26 -4.17 6.63 1.12
C SER A 26 -4.74 6.69 2.53
N GLY A 27 -4.09 5.98 3.47
CA GLY A 27 -4.49 5.95 4.87
C GLY A 27 -4.15 4.62 5.54
N ASN A 28 -4.54 4.48 6.80
CA ASN A 28 -4.33 3.27 7.57
C ASN A 28 -5.68 2.67 8.03
N PRO A 29 -6.37 1.90 7.18
CA PRO A 29 -7.68 1.32 7.50
C PRO A 29 -7.59 0.25 8.60
N LEU A 30 -6.40 -0.27 8.91
CA LEU A 30 -6.20 -1.26 9.96
C LEU A 30 -6.18 -0.63 11.36
N ALA A 31 -5.74 0.64 11.48
CA ALA A 31 -5.63 1.33 12.77
C ALA A 31 -6.76 2.35 13.00
N TYR A 32 -7.17 3.12 12.00
CA TYR A 32 -8.02 4.28 12.21
C TYR A 32 -9.40 4.11 11.60
N LYS A 33 -10.45 4.36 12.41
CA LYS A 33 -11.86 4.29 11.96
C LYS A 33 -12.16 5.24 10.80
N ARG A 34 -11.57 6.44 10.83
CA ARG A 34 -11.72 7.42 9.74
C ARG A 34 -11.21 6.86 8.42
N ASP A 35 -10.01 6.27 8.43
CA ASP A 35 -9.39 5.76 7.22
C ASP A 35 -10.12 4.52 6.69
N TRP A 36 -10.67 3.69 7.57
CA TRP A 36 -11.61 2.64 7.20
C TRP A 36 -12.83 3.20 6.46
N GLN A 37 -13.45 4.24 7.03
CA GLN A 37 -14.63 4.87 6.42
C GLN A 37 -14.30 5.48 5.05
N VAL A 38 -13.19 6.21 4.94
CA VAL A 38 -12.71 6.77 3.67
C VAL A 38 -12.44 5.67 2.63
N THR A 39 -11.92 4.53 3.05
CA THR A 39 -11.71 3.38 2.17
C THR A 39 -13.04 2.86 1.61
N VAL A 40 -14.05 2.66 2.46
CA VAL A 40 -15.38 2.20 2.05
C VAL A 40 -16.05 3.21 1.12
N GLU A 41 -15.98 4.50 1.44
CA GLU A 41 -16.52 5.58 0.60
C GLU A 41 -15.80 5.65 -0.76
N THR A 42 -14.49 5.36 -0.80
CA THR A 42 -13.73 5.27 -2.05
C THR A 42 -14.20 4.09 -2.91
N PHE A 43 -14.54 2.95 -2.31
CA PHE A 43 -15.11 1.80 -3.04
C PHE A 43 -16.48 2.15 -3.65
N GLN A 44 -17.34 2.81 -2.89
CA GLN A 44 -18.63 3.30 -3.38
C GLN A 44 -18.47 4.35 -4.51
N LEU A 45 -17.49 5.24 -4.39
CA LEU A 45 -17.17 6.18 -5.45
C LEU A 45 -16.66 5.48 -6.70
N ALA A 46 -15.83 4.44 -6.55
CA ALA A 46 -15.34 3.64 -7.68
C ALA A 46 -16.50 2.95 -8.42
N GLU A 47 -17.47 2.38 -7.70
CA GLU A 47 -18.70 1.82 -8.27
C GLU A 47 -19.46 2.87 -9.08
N LEU A 48 -19.70 4.05 -8.51
CA LEU A 48 -20.39 5.16 -9.19
C LEU A 48 -19.68 5.61 -10.46
N LEU A 49 -18.36 5.58 -10.48
CA LEU A 49 -17.53 6.01 -11.63
C LEU A 49 -17.21 4.87 -12.60
N GLY A 50 -17.58 3.63 -12.29
CA GLY A 50 -17.24 2.44 -13.09
C GLY A 50 -15.76 2.08 -13.05
N VAL A 51 -15.04 2.51 -12.01
CA VAL A 51 -13.61 2.22 -11.82
C VAL A 51 -13.44 0.90 -11.08
N LYS A 52 -12.65 -0.01 -11.62
CA LYS A 52 -12.49 -1.38 -11.12
C LYS A 52 -11.19 -1.61 -10.35
N LYS A 53 -10.35 -0.61 -10.25
CA LYS A 53 -9.05 -0.69 -9.57
C LYS A 53 -8.90 0.38 -8.50
N ILE A 54 -8.44 -0.04 -7.32
CA ILE A 54 -8.06 0.86 -6.23
C ILE A 54 -6.56 0.71 -5.98
N VAL A 55 -5.85 1.82 -5.90
CA VAL A 55 -4.47 1.91 -5.42
C VAL A 55 -4.49 2.40 -3.99
N MET A 56 -3.87 1.68 -3.06
CA MET A 56 -3.93 2.07 -1.65
C MET A 56 -2.79 1.48 -0.81
N MET A 57 -2.73 1.90 0.45
CA MET A 57 -1.84 1.33 1.46
C MET A 57 -2.49 0.13 2.14
N SER A 58 -1.68 -0.84 2.58
CA SER A 58 -2.20 -2.00 3.31
C SER A 58 -2.69 -1.66 4.73
N GLY A 59 -2.24 -0.54 5.26
CA GLY A 59 -2.37 -0.22 6.66
C GLY A 59 -1.31 -0.94 7.52
N LEU A 60 -1.19 -0.50 8.76
CA LEU A 60 -0.30 -1.07 9.76
C LEU A 60 -1.01 -1.06 11.12
N PRO A 61 -1.23 -2.22 11.74
CA PRO A 61 -1.83 -2.29 13.07
C PRO A 61 -0.90 -1.82 14.19
N SER A 62 -1.46 -1.62 15.37
CA SER A 62 -0.70 -1.49 16.63
C SER A 62 -0.01 -2.80 17.00
N GLY A 63 0.84 -2.74 18.05
CA GLY A 63 1.60 -3.90 18.53
C GLY A 63 0.81 -4.87 19.42
N CYS A 64 -0.30 -4.41 20.02
CA CYS A 64 -1.12 -5.22 20.92
C CYS A 64 -2.56 -4.72 21.01
N PRO A 65 -3.49 -5.52 21.57
CA PRO A 65 -4.86 -5.10 21.81
C PRO A 65 -4.92 -3.87 22.73
N GLY A 66 -5.80 -2.93 22.35
CA GLY A 66 -6.02 -1.69 23.13
C GLY A 66 -5.04 -0.54 22.81
N ASP A 67 -3.96 -0.80 22.12
CA ASP A 67 -3.07 0.26 21.60
C ASP A 67 -3.59 0.77 20.23
N THR A 68 -3.30 2.02 19.96
CA THR A 68 -3.68 2.69 18.69
C THR A 68 -2.47 3.12 17.85
N THR A 69 -1.27 3.00 18.41
CA THR A 69 -0.03 3.38 17.72
C THR A 69 0.43 2.29 16.78
N PRO A 70 0.50 2.53 15.45
CA PRO A 70 1.03 1.55 14.52
C PRO A 70 2.49 1.21 14.81
N VAL A 71 2.83 -0.07 14.75
CA VAL A 71 4.18 -0.57 15.02
C VAL A 71 4.69 -1.39 13.84
N TRP A 72 5.79 -0.96 13.24
CA TRP A 72 6.41 -1.65 12.12
C TRP A 72 7.54 -2.57 12.58
N ILE A 73 7.34 -3.87 12.42
CA ILE A 73 8.32 -4.91 12.80
C ILE A 73 9.13 -5.32 11.57
N THR A 74 10.43 -5.09 11.60
CA THR A 74 11.37 -5.39 10.49
C THR A 74 12.51 -6.30 10.92
N THR A 75 12.48 -6.82 12.15
CA THR A 75 13.51 -7.73 12.68
C THR A 75 12.86 -8.79 13.57
N SER A 76 13.52 -9.93 13.70
CA SER A 76 13.07 -11.04 14.55
C SER A 76 13.50 -10.92 16.01
N TRP A 77 14.26 -9.89 16.35
CA TRP A 77 14.73 -9.64 17.71
C TRP A 77 14.28 -8.27 18.24
N PRO A 78 13.84 -8.18 19.49
CA PRO A 78 13.71 -9.26 20.49
C PRO A 78 12.56 -10.23 20.15
N PRO A 79 12.51 -11.44 20.77
CA PRO A 79 11.56 -12.50 20.39
C PRO A 79 10.09 -12.09 20.50
N GLU A 80 9.74 -11.12 21.34
CA GLU A 80 8.40 -10.55 21.46
C GLU A 80 7.87 -9.97 20.15
N THR A 81 8.75 -9.58 19.21
CA THR A 81 8.37 -9.12 17.89
C THR A 81 7.54 -10.15 17.12
N GLN A 82 7.77 -11.44 17.34
CA GLN A 82 7.00 -12.52 16.72
C GLN A 82 5.56 -12.55 17.23
N ASN A 83 5.33 -12.28 18.51
CA ASN A 83 3.98 -12.19 19.09
C ASN A 83 3.23 -10.98 18.50
N ILE A 84 3.92 -9.85 18.33
CA ILE A 84 3.38 -8.65 17.69
C ILE A 84 2.95 -8.98 16.25
N LEU A 85 3.79 -9.63 15.48
CA LEU A 85 3.47 -10.04 14.11
C LEU A 85 2.29 -10.99 14.05
N GLN A 86 2.20 -11.97 14.96
CA GLN A 86 1.05 -12.87 15.05
C GLN A 86 -0.25 -12.10 15.28
N TYR A 87 -0.27 -11.20 16.26
CA TYR A 87 -1.40 -10.33 16.54
C TYR A 87 -1.78 -9.47 15.33
N GLN A 88 -0.79 -8.78 14.73
CA GLN A 88 -1.01 -7.88 13.60
C GLN A 88 -1.62 -8.60 12.40
N TRP A 89 -1.11 -9.79 12.06
CA TRP A 89 -1.57 -10.54 10.89
C TRP A 89 -2.90 -11.25 11.14
N TYR A 90 -3.00 -12.05 12.19
CA TYR A 90 -4.12 -12.97 12.35
C TYR A 90 -5.29 -12.40 13.15
N GLU A 91 -5.04 -11.49 14.08
CA GLU A 91 -6.14 -10.91 14.87
C GLU A 91 -6.65 -9.59 14.28
N VAL A 92 -5.84 -8.87 13.50
CA VAL A 92 -6.23 -7.56 12.97
C VAL A 92 -6.32 -7.55 11.45
N ALA A 93 -5.21 -7.83 10.75
CA ALA A 93 -5.14 -7.57 9.32
C ALA A 93 -6.01 -8.52 8.50
N ILE A 94 -5.86 -9.83 8.64
CA ILE A 94 -6.62 -10.80 7.86
C ILE A 94 -8.12 -10.60 8.04
N PRO A 95 -8.69 -10.53 9.28
CA PRO A 95 -10.12 -10.32 9.44
C PRO A 95 -10.65 -8.99 8.88
N LYS A 96 -9.83 -7.93 8.93
CA LYS A 96 -10.22 -6.64 8.33
C LYS A 96 -10.12 -6.66 6.81
N TRP A 97 -9.08 -7.26 6.26
CA TRP A 97 -8.92 -7.38 4.81
C TRP A 97 -9.95 -8.30 4.16
N GLU A 98 -10.40 -9.35 4.83
CA GLU A 98 -11.55 -10.17 4.38
C GLU A 98 -12.79 -9.29 4.20
N LYS A 99 -13.10 -8.45 5.20
CA LYS A 99 -14.23 -7.52 5.13
C LYS A 99 -14.07 -6.48 4.01
N LEU A 100 -12.88 -5.86 3.90
CA LEU A 100 -12.61 -4.89 2.83
C LEU A 100 -12.70 -5.53 1.45
N ALA A 101 -12.19 -6.74 1.28
CA ALA A 101 -12.26 -7.47 0.01
C ALA A 101 -13.71 -7.80 -0.39
N HIS A 102 -14.57 -8.14 0.56
CA HIS A 102 -16.00 -8.33 0.31
C HIS A 102 -16.66 -7.03 -0.13
N LEU A 103 -16.49 -5.96 0.65
CA LEU A 103 -17.03 -4.63 0.30
C LEU A 103 -16.55 -4.14 -1.08
N ALA A 104 -15.27 -4.36 -1.40
CA ALA A 104 -14.73 -4.01 -2.69
C ALA A 104 -15.40 -4.80 -3.84
N LYS A 105 -15.60 -6.11 -3.66
CA LYS A 105 -16.29 -6.96 -4.65
C LYS A 105 -17.74 -6.54 -4.83
N ASP A 106 -18.44 -6.20 -3.75
CA ASP A 106 -19.83 -5.74 -3.78
C ASP A 106 -19.95 -4.43 -4.58
N CYS A 107 -18.91 -3.57 -4.54
CA CYS A 107 -18.79 -2.36 -5.36
C CYS A 107 -18.21 -2.59 -6.77
N GLY A 108 -18.07 -3.83 -7.23
CA GLY A 108 -17.56 -4.16 -8.55
C GLY A 108 -16.06 -3.94 -8.77
N ILE A 109 -15.27 -3.80 -7.69
CA ILE A 109 -13.82 -3.67 -7.74
C ILE A 109 -13.21 -5.04 -8.02
N GLU A 110 -12.35 -5.11 -9.02
CA GLU A 110 -11.67 -6.34 -9.45
C GLU A 110 -10.22 -6.40 -8.93
N GLN A 111 -9.61 -5.25 -8.65
CA GLN A 111 -8.20 -5.14 -8.28
C GLN A 111 -7.98 -4.14 -7.15
N ILE A 112 -7.33 -4.57 -6.07
CA ILE A 112 -6.78 -3.72 -5.02
C ILE A 112 -5.26 -3.81 -5.12
N ALA A 113 -4.64 -2.73 -5.56
CA ALA A 113 -3.19 -2.61 -5.74
C ALA A 113 -2.55 -1.98 -4.50
N LEU A 114 -1.93 -2.79 -3.67
CA LEU A 114 -1.27 -2.35 -2.42
C LEU A 114 0.16 -1.88 -2.71
N GLU A 115 0.49 -0.67 -2.28
CA GLU A 115 1.85 -0.14 -2.42
C GLU A 115 2.81 -0.81 -1.43
N ASN A 116 3.97 -1.23 -1.92
CA ASN A 116 5.06 -1.75 -1.10
C ASN A 116 5.79 -0.62 -0.38
N HIS A 117 5.16 -0.06 0.64
CA HIS A 117 5.66 1.11 1.34
C HIS A 117 6.17 0.74 2.74
N ALA A 118 7.26 1.39 3.18
CA ALA A 118 7.70 1.34 4.58
C ALA A 118 6.58 1.77 5.53
N MET A 119 6.63 1.33 6.78
CA MET A 119 5.60 1.60 7.77
C MET A 119 4.21 1.09 7.35
N GLN A 120 4.18 0.04 6.51
CA GLN A 120 3.00 -0.69 6.12
C GLN A 120 3.17 -2.18 6.42
N LEU A 121 2.06 -2.91 6.56
CA LEU A 121 2.10 -4.36 6.76
C LEU A 121 2.59 -5.08 5.50
N VAL A 122 2.19 -4.58 4.32
CA VAL A 122 2.70 -5.00 3.01
C VAL A 122 3.76 -4.01 2.56
N TYR A 123 5.02 -4.42 2.58
CA TYR A 123 6.15 -3.58 2.19
C TYR A 123 7.10 -4.24 1.17
N ASN A 124 6.87 -5.52 0.85
CA ASN A 124 7.66 -6.28 -0.11
C ASN A 124 6.84 -7.40 -0.76
N PRO A 125 7.35 -8.13 -1.78
CA PRO A 125 6.64 -9.22 -2.41
C PRO A 125 6.16 -10.32 -1.46
N GLU A 126 7.00 -10.69 -0.48
CA GLU A 126 6.68 -11.75 0.48
C GLU A 126 5.43 -11.40 1.30
N THR A 127 5.38 -10.19 1.85
CA THR A 127 4.25 -9.75 2.67
C THR A 127 2.98 -9.55 1.84
N LEU A 128 3.10 -9.12 0.56
CA LEU A 128 1.96 -9.10 -0.34
C LEU A 128 1.43 -10.50 -0.61
N LEU A 129 2.29 -11.43 -0.99
CA LEU A 129 1.87 -12.79 -1.35
C LEU A 129 1.28 -13.53 -0.15
N ARG A 130 1.76 -13.24 1.07
CA ARG A 130 1.14 -13.70 2.31
C ARG A 130 -0.30 -13.20 2.44
N LEU A 131 -0.55 -11.89 2.29
CA LEU A 131 -1.90 -11.35 2.36
C LEU A 131 -2.79 -11.89 1.24
N ARG A 132 -2.26 -11.94 0.01
CA ARG A 132 -2.99 -12.46 -1.16
C ARG A 132 -3.40 -13.93 -1.00
N LYS A 133 -2.58 -14.74 -0.35
CA LYS A 133 -2.89 -16.15 -0.07
C LYS A 133 -4.14 -16.28 0.82
N GLU A 134 -4.29 -15.43 1.80
CA GLU A 134 -5.41 -15.45 2.75
C GLU A 134 -6.69 -14.82 2.16
N ILE A 135 -6.54 -13.69 1.46
CA ILE A 135 -7.69 -12.88 1.00
C ILE A 135 -8.15 -13.25 -0.43
N GLY A 136 -7.20 -13.68 -1.26
CA GLY A 136 -7.49 -14.06 -2.65
C GLY A 136 -6.95 -13.09 -3.70
N PRO A 137 -7.24 -13.39 -4.98
CA PRO A 137 -6.62 -12.73 -6.13
C PRO A 137 -7.04 -11.27 -6.35
N ILE A 138 -8.01 -10.74 -5.62
CA ILE A 138 -8.33 -9.31 -5.65
C ILE A 138 -7.17 -8.44 -5.17
N ILE A 139 -6.30 -8.98 -4.28
CA ILE A 139 -5.11 -8.32 -3.76
C ILE A 139 -3.94 -8.48 -4.74
N GLY A 140 -3.32 -7.37 -5.10
CA GLY A 140 -2.09 -7.32 -5.89
C GLY A 140 -1.20 -6.17 -5.46
N MET A 141 -0.05 -6.03 -6.11
CA MET A 141 0.94 -4.97 -5.81
C MET A 141 0.71 -3.75 -6.70
N ASN A 142 0.74 -2.59 -6.10
CA ASN A 142 1.24 -1.40 -6.74
C ASN A 142 2.76 -1.36 -6.50
N LEU A 143 3.53 -1.78 -7.50
CA LEU A 143 4.98 -1.87 -7.37
C LEU A 143 5.62 -0.49 -7.46
N ASP A 144 6.13 -0.02 -6.34
CA ASP A 144 6.94 1.20 -6.25
C ASP A 144 8.42 0.82 -6.02
N PRO A 145 9.28 0.91 -7.04
CA PRO A 145 10.68 0.53 -6.93
C PRO A 145 11.45 1.42 -5.95
N SER A 146 11.05 2.68 -5.78
CA SER A 146 11.76 3.63 -4.94
C SER A 146 11.88 3.20 -3.48
N HIS A 147 10.87 2.49 -2.98
CA HIS A 147 10.89 1.96 -1.62
C HIS A 147 11.79 0.73 -1.50
N LEU A 148 11.81 -0.14 -2.52
CA LEU A 148 12.67 -1.33 -2.49
C LEU A 148 14.16 -0.98 -2.47
N PHE A 149 14.58 0.02 -3.24
CA PHE A 149 15.99 0.42 -3.31
C PHE A 149 16.58 0.71 -1.93
N TRP A 150 15.95 1.55 -1.15
CA TRP A 150 16.48 1.91 0.16
C TRP A 150 16.21 0.83 1.25
N MET A 151 15.23 -0.04 1.05
CA MET A 151 15.00 -1.20 1.92
C MET A 151 15.91 -2.40 1.59
N GLY A 152 16.79 -2.28 0.58
CA GLY A 152 17.72 -3.32 0.18
C GLY A 152 17.13 -4.41 -0.73
N GLY A 153 15.95 -4.17 -1.30
CA GLY A 153 15.32 -5.04 -2.29
C GLY A 153 15.74 -4.69 -3.73
N ASP A 154 15.74 -5.70 -4.60
CA ASP A 154 15.93 -5.51 -6.04
C ASP A 154 14.56 -5.46 -6.75
N PRO A 155 14.16 -4.32 -7.36
CA PRO A 155 12.88 -4.20 -8.02
C PRO A 155 12.69 -5.15 -9.22
N ILE A 156 13.78 -5.54 -9.89
CA ILE A 156 13.71 -6.48 -11.03
C ILE A 156 13.34 -7.87 -10.51
N SER A 157 13.98 -8.33 -9.45
CA SER A 157 13.66 -9.60 -8.80
C SER A 157 12.25 -9.58 -8.21
N ALA A 158 11.85 -8.48 -7.59
CA ALA A 158 10.49 -8.29 -7.09
C ALA A 158 9.45 -8.38 -8.21
N ALA A 159 9.70 -7.71 -9.34
CA ALA A 159 8.82 -7.77 -10.51
C ALA A 159 8.69 -9.19 -11.09
N ARG A 160 9.76 -9.99 -11.10
CA ARG A 160 9.72 -11.40 -11.55
C ARG A 160 8.85 -12.24 -10.62
N VAL A 161 9.09 -12.19 -9.30
CA VAL A 161 8.31 -12.95 -8.30
C VAL A 161 6.82 -12.60 -8.37
N LEU A 162 6.51 -11.31 -8.43
CA LEU A 162 5.12 -10.84 -8.53
C LEU A 162 4.50 -11.14 -9.88
N GLY A 163 5.28 -11.11 -10.97
CA GLY A 163 4.84 -11.45 -12.32
C GLY A 163 4.45 -12.93 -12.42
N GLU A 164 5.25 -13.84 -11.90
CA GLU A 164 4.94 -15.26 -11.82
C GLU A 164 3.64 -15.55 -11.06
N ALA A 165 3.34 -14.73 -10.04
CA ALA A 165 2.10 -14.81 -9.25
C ALA A 165 0.92 -14.05 -9.91
N ASN A 166 1.08 -13.40 -11.06
CA ASN A 166 0.10 -12.47 -11.66
C ASN A 166 -0.40 -11.44 -10.63
N ALA A 167 0.50 -10.86 -9.86
CA ALA A 167 0.18 -10.01 -8.73
C ALA A 167 0.59 -8.54 -8.89
N ILE A 168 1.06 -8.10 -10.07
CA ILE A 168 1.33 -6.68 -10.35
C ILE A 168 0.08 -6.06 -10.97
N TYR A 169 -0.55 -5.13 -10.25
CA TYR A 169 -1.78 -4.49 -10.68
C TYR A 169 -1.59 -3.01 -11.03
N HIS A 170 -0.58 -2.40 -10.47
CA HIS A 170 -0.20 -1.01 -10.73
C HIS A 170 1.30 -0.83 -10.52
N ILE A 171 1.86 0.27 -11.04
CA ILE A 171 3.28 0.62 -10.89
C ILE A 171 3.38 2.11 -10.64
N HIS A 172 4.16 2.51 -9.65
CA HIS A 172 4.65 3.87 -9.52
C HIS A 172 6.01 3.99 -10.19
N ALA A 173 6.11 4.84 -11.21
CA ALA A 173 7.39 5.18 -11.85
C ALA A 173 8.13 6.22 -11.01
N LYS A 174 8.72 5.77 -9.92
CA LYS A 174 9.37 6.60 -8.89
C LYS A 174 10.71 5.99 -8.53
N ASP A 175 11.68 6.82 -8.20
CA ASP A 175 13.05 6.41 -7.94
C ASP A 175 13.56 6.97 -6.61
N SER A 176 14.63 6.38 -6.10
CA SER A 176 15.36 6.86 -4.93
C SER A 176 16.86 6.68 -5.12
N ARG A 177 17.62 7.62 -4.59
CA ARG A 177 19.08 7.62 -4.62
C ARG A 177 19.64 7.45 -3.22
N SER A 178 20.61 6.54 -3.07
CA SER A 178 21.42 6.42 -1.87
C SER A 178 22.45 7.56 -1.82
N GLU A 179 22.55 8.20 -0.68
CA GLU A 179 23.55 9.24 -0.40
C GLU A 179 24.73 8.60 0.34
N GLN A 180 25.69 8.09 -0.40
CA GLN A 180 26.79 7.23 0.10
C GLN A 180 27.45 7.79 1.34
N ARG A 181 27.79 9.09 1.35
CA ARG A 181 28.43 9.76 2.49
C ARG A 181 27.67 9.57 3.80
N MET A 182 26.34 9.50 3.75
CA MET A 182 25.48 9.34 4.93
C MET A 182 25.12 7.89 5.17
N ALA A 183 24.94 7.13 4.09
CA ALA A 183 24.53 5.72 4.15
C ALA A 183 25.68 4.79 4.61
N GLU A 184 26.90 5.02 4.16
CA GLU A 184 28.06 4.16 4.51
C GLU A 184 28.28 4.03 6.02
N PRO A 185 28.33 5.12 6.81
CA PRO A 185 28.52 4.99 8.25
C PRO A 185 27.26 4.64 9.04
N ASN A 186 26.06 4.94 8.54
CA ASN A 186 24.82 4.89 9.32
C ASN A 186 23.81 3.84 8.82
N GLY A 187 24.03 3.26 7.64
CA GLY A 187 23.04 2.41 6.97
C GLY A 187 21.92 3.21 6.32
N MET A 188 20.89 2.49 5.84
CA MET A 188 19.78 3.07 5.08
C MET A 188 18.56 3.41 5.95
N LEU A 189 18.51 2.97 7.21
CA LEU A 189 17.44 3.33 8.15
C LEU A 189 17.63 4.77 8.59
N ASP A 190 16.72 5.63 8.19
CA ASP A 190 16.83 7.08 8.39
C ASP A 190 15.49 7.67 8.83
N THR A 191 15.53 8.42 9.92
CA THR A 191 14.36 9.07 10.53
C THR A 191 14.34 10.59 10.34
N LYS A 192 15.30 11.14 9.60
CA LYS A 192 15.37 12.58 9.37
C LYS A 192 14.22 13.04 8.46
N PRO A 193 13.69 14.26 8.68
CA PRO A 193 12.63 14.80 7.87
C PRO A 193 13.05 14.90 6.39
N ILE A 194 12.08 14.85 5.49
CA ILE A 194 12.33 14.82 4.04
C ILE A 194 13.05 16.09 3.55
N GLU A 195 12.85 17.20 4.24
CA GLU A 195 13.45 18.50 3.94
C GLU A 195 14.96 18.54 4.24
N ALA A 196 15.43 17.66 5.13
CA ALA A 196 16.86 17.52 5.48
C ALA A 196 17.64 16.71 4.43
N PHE A 197 17.36 16.89 3.16
CA PHE A 197 17.84 16.05 2.05
C PHE A 197 19.36 15.89 1.97
N ARG A 198 20.15 16.86 2.48
CA ARG A 198 21.62 16.80 2.51
C ARG A 198 22.18 15.93 3.63
N GLU A 199 21.36 15.61 4.61
CA GLU A 199 21.75 14.86 5.81
C GLU A 199 21.19 13.43 5.83
N ARG A 200 20.34 13.10 4.86
CA ARG A 200 19.69 11.80 4.77
C ARG A 200 20.59 10.75 4.11
N ALA A 201 20.34 9.48 4.46
CA ALA A 201 21.02 8.35 3.86
C ALA A 201 20.50 8.05 2.43
N TRP A 202 19.31 8.49 2.12
CA TRP A 202 18.68 8.35 0.79
C TRP A 202 17.63 9.43 0.56
N ASN A 203 17.36 9.71 -0.70
CA ASN A 203 16.34 10.68 -1.11
C ASN A 203 15.55 10.15 -2.30
N PHE A 204 14.28 10.55 -2.42
CA PHE A 204 13.55 10.39 -3.67
C PHE A 204 14.16 11.31 -4.73
N VAL A 205 14.21 10.81 -5.97
CA VAL A 205 14.68 11.55 -7.14
C VAL A 205 13.66 11.42 -8.26
N ALA A 206 13.63 12.43 -9.14
CA ALA A 206 12.75 12.44 -10.31
C ALA A 206 13.41 11.68 -11.49
#